data_bc4d0108c78e21cadc88c3d3c9552cce
#
_entry.id   bc4d0108c78e21cadc88c3d3c9552cce
#
_cell.length_a   1.000
_cell.length_b   1.000
_cell.length_c   1.000
_cell.angle_alpha   90.00
_cell.angle_beta   90.00
_cell.angle_gamma   90.00
#
_symmetry.space_group_name_H-M   'P 1'
#
loop_
_entity.id
_entity.type
_entity.pdbx_description
1 polymer ?
#
loop_
_entity_poly.entity_id
_entity_poly.type
_entity_poly.pdbx_seq_one_letter_code
_entity_poly.pdbx_strand_id
1 'polypeptide(L)'
;MNREERKPQIVRFNELKPCKTAFIDAHTPGSDQKDNFTIIGPGVSESPDQHVHISETPGFNIGAAGQPPKCINSLHSHTTAEVFFVLKGRWRFFWGRWGTAGEVIIEEGDIFNVPTGMFRAFENIGNDYGMLMAILGGDDAGGSVTWAPQVIEEAKKYGLILGENGLLYDIKKGESLPKNINPVPLLTEEELKSFPEIPSEDVVRDYVARYSVLTGLAESSPVKVIGEDGLLKDRPGFEVEFLTGDSTTKNMYSTSRHEVLMIMKGHWNLSWDGGNTVLGPGDTCSVPPSLEHQLFPTNSQKSSLFRVTNTDDPAGSTWRG
;
A
#
# COMPACT_ATOMS: atom_id res chain seq x y z
N MET A 1 -17.07 14.48 -21.86
CA MET A 1 -15.67 14.56 -21.42
C MET A 1 -14.80 14.92 -22.62
N ASN A 2 -14.10 16.03 -22.52
CA ASN A 2 -13.21 16.52 -23.59
C ASN A 2 -12.00 15.59 -23.76
N ARG A 3 -11.44 15.52 -24.98
CA ARG A 3 -10.25 14.72 -25.30
C ARG A 3 -9.01 15.07 -24.42
N GLU A 4 -8.93 16.26 -23.87
CA GLU A 4 -7.86 16.72 -22.95
C GLU A 4 -7.94 16.10 -21.55
N GLU A 5 -9.10 15.54 -21.16
CA GLU A 5 -9.32 14.91 -19.83
C GLU A 5 -8.90 13.43 -19.80
N ARG A 6 -8.56 12.83 -20.93
CA ARG A 6 -8.17 11.42 -21.04
C ARG A 6 -6.67 11.26 -21.27
N LYS A 7 -5.87 11.60 -20.29
CA LYS A 7 -4.43 11.32 -20.29
C LYS A 7 -4.04 10.57 -19.02
N PRO A 8 -2.98 9.75 -19.05
CA PRO A 8 -2.45 9.16 -17.84
C PRO A 8 -2.00 10.24 -16.85
N GLN A 9 -2.22 10.00 -15.56
CA GLN A 9 -1.67 10.83 -14.49
C GLN A 9 -0.46 10.10 -13.90
N ILE A 10 0.67 10.78 -13.79
CA ILE A 10 1.94 10.16 -13.43
C ILE A 10 2.48 10.84 -12.17
N VAL A 11 2.83 10.04 -11.18
CA VAL A 11 3.56 10.47 -10.00
C VAL A 11 4.96 9.89 -10.10
N ARG A 12 5.95 10.77 -10.20
CA ARG A 12 7.36 10.36 -10.28
C ARG A 12 7.89 10.03 -8.89
N PHE A 13 8.73 9.01 -8.80
CA PHE A 13 9.32 8.60 -7.52
C PHE A 13 10.09 9.74 -6.82
N ASN A 14 10.84 10.53 -7.58
CA ASN A 14 11.60 11.65 -7.05
C ASN A 14 10.76 12.90 -6.74
N GLU A 15 9.47 12.90 -7.07
CA GLU A 15 8.53 13.98 -6.76
C GLU A 15 7.65 13.66 -5.55
N LEU A 16 7.79 12.45 -4.97
CA LEU A 16 7.04 12.04 -3.80
C LEU A 16 7.28 12.98 -2.61
N LYS A 17 6.20 13.42 -2.00
CA LYS A 17 6.22 14.30 -0.83
C LYS A 17 5.79 13.53 0.41
N PRO A 18 6.69 13.34 1.39
CA PRO A 18 6.37 12.59 2.59
C PRO A 18 5.55 13.40 3.59
N CYS A 19 4.64 12.72 4.30
CA CYS A 19 4.07 13.16 5.55
C CYS A 19 4.78 12.43 6.69
N LYS A 20 5.57 13.13 7.49
CA LYS A 20 6.36 12.55 8.60
C LYS A 20 5.53 12.32 9.86
N THR A 21 4.39 12.98 9.95
CA THR A 21 3.46 12.92 11.09
C THR A 21 2.13 12.28 10.68
N ALA A 22 2.17 11.34 9.74
CA ALA A 22 0.95 10.75 9.19
C ALA A 22 0.14 9.94 10.21
N PHE A 23 0.80 9.35 11.21
CA PHE A 23 0.22 8.37 12.11
C PHE A 23 0.56 8.63 13.58
N ILE A 24 -0.26 8.09 14.47
CA ILE A 24 -0.16 8.29 15.93
C ILE A 24 1.22 7.93 16.50
N ASP A 25 1.96 7.01 15.90
CA ASP A 25 3.28 6.58 16.35
C ASP A 25 4.45 7.45 15.84
N ALA A 26 4.15 8.57 15.17
CA ALA A 26 5.15 9.44 14.54
C ALA A 26 6.18 10.08 15.52
N HIS A 27 5.87 10.12 16.80
CA HIS A 27 6.81 10.60 17.85
C HIS A 27 7.36 9.47 18.72
N THR A 28 6.95 8.23 18.48
CA THR A 28 7.38 7.07 19.26
C THR A 28 8.78 6.64 18.82
N PRO A 29 9.75 6.51 19.75
CA PRO A 29 11.11 6.05 19.39
C PRO A 29 11.09 4.74 18.60
N GLY A 30 11.83 4.72 17.50
CA GLY A 30 11.85 3.60 16.56
C GLY A 30 10.79 3.68 15.47
N SER A 31 9.78 4.57 15.58
CA SER A 31 8.78 4.84 14.55
C SER A 31 8.82 6.30 14.04
N ASP A 32 9.61 7.14 14.66
CA ASP A 32 9.70 8.60 14.49
C ASP A 32 10.49 9.05 13.23
N GLN A 33 10.99 8.10 12.45
CA GLN A 33 11.78 8.39 11.24
C GLN A 33 11.10 7.89 9.96
N LYS A 34 9.80 7.65 10.02
CA LYS A 34 9.02 7.19 8.86
C LYS A 34 8.71 8.34 7.90
N ASP A 35 8.75 8.03 6.62
CA ASP A 35 8.16 8.82 5.56
C ASP A 35 6.93 8.07 5.02
N ASN A 36 5.75 8.69 5.10
CA ASN A 36 4.53 8.12 4.56
C ASN A 36 4.06 8.95 3.36
N PHE A 37 3.65 8.27 2.30
CA PHE A 37 3.28 8.91 1.04
C PHE A 37 1.87 8.51 0.66
N THR A 38 1.02 9.50 0.31
CA THR A 38 -0.30 9.29 -0.29
C THR A 38 -0.19 9.59 -1.78
N ILE A 39 -0.23 8.53 -2.60
CA ILE A 39 0.03 8.64 -4.04
C ILE A 39 -1.28 8.78 -4.80
N ILE A 40 -2.25 7.89 -4.57
CA ILE A 40 -3.58 7.94 -5.20
C ILE A 40 -4.64 7.77 -4.11
N GLY A 41 -5.66 8.62 -4.17
CA GLY A 41 -6.80 8.62 -3.26
C GLY A 41 -6.52 9.34 -1.93
N PRO A 42 -7.52 9.38 -1.01
CA PRO A 42 -7.41 10.08 0.27
C PRO A 42 -6.38 9.45 1.21
N GLY A 43 -6.05 8.15 1.01
CA GLY A 43 -5.14 7.41 1.90
C GLY A 43 -5.72 7.22 3.30
N VAL A 44 -4.86 6.76 4.22
CA VAL A 44 -5.23 6.45 5.61
C VAL A 44 -4.53 7.34 6.65
N SER A 45 -3.91 8.43 6.21
CA SER A 45 -3.21 9.36 7.10
C SER A 45 -4.17 10.02 8.08
N GLU A 46 -3.79 10.07 9.35
CA GLU A 46 -4.50 10.74 10.45
C GLU A 46 -4.10 12.23 10.57
N SER A 47 -3.11 12.65 9.77
CA SER A 47 -2.62 14.02 9.75
C SER A 47 -3.30 14.84 8.66
N PRO A 48 -3.75 16.07 8.94
CA PRO A 48 -4.25 16.99 7.93
C PRO A 48 -3.14 17.50 6.97
N ASP A 49 -1.88 17.34 7.35
CA ASP A 49 -0.72 17.84 6.60
C ASP A 49 -0.28 16.89 5.47
N GLN A 50 -1.01 15.80 5.21
CA GLN A 50 -0.67 14.90 4.13
C GLN A 50 -0.78 15.58 2.75
N HIS A 51 0.15 15.23 1.87
CA HIS A 51 0.07 15.60 0.46
C HIS A 51 -0.51 14.44 -0.36
N VAL A 52 -1.64 14.67 -1.02
CA VAL A 52 -2.24 13.72 -1.96
C VAL A 52 -1.81 14.09 -3.37
N HIS A 53 -1.12 13.18 -4.09
CA HIS A 53 -0.61 13.47 -5.44
C HIS A 53 -1.71 13.37 -6.51
N ILE A 54 -2.54 12.32 -6.44
CA ILE A 54 -3.72 12.13 -7.31
C ILE A 54 -4.93 11.94 -6.40
N SER A 55 -5.85 12.89 -6.39
CA SER A 55 -7.01 12.88 -5.49
C SER A 55 -8.13 11.94 -5.95
N GLU A 56 -8.24 11.68 -7.25
CA GLU A 56 -9.21 10.76 -7.80
C GLU A 56 -8.80 9.31 -7.53
N THR A 57 -9.71 8.48 -7.03
CA THR A 57 -9.45 7.07 -6.77
C THR A 57 -10.14 6.18 -7.79
N PRO A 58 -9.48 5.08 -8.22
CA PRO A 58 -10.07 4.09 -9.09
C PRO A 58 -10.89 3.00 -8.34
N GLY A 59 -11.20 3.17 -7.07
CA GLY A 59 -11.82 2.16 -6.20
C GLY A 59 -10.84 1.53 -5.22
N PHE A 60 -9.60 2.03 -5.18
CA PHE A 60 -8.55 1.65 -4.24
C PHE A 60 -7.56 2.81 -4.08
N ASN A 61 -6.80 2.80 -3.00
CA ASN A 61 -5.79 3.81 -2.72
C ASN A 61 -4.38 3.26 -2.97
N ILE A 62 -3.45 4.14 -3.35
CA ILE A 62 -2.02 3.81 -3.42
C ILE A 62 -1.26 4.70 -2.46
N GLY A 63 -0.47 4.06 -1.61
CA GLY A 63 0.45 4.73 -0.70
C GLY A 63 1.85 4.11 -0.74
N ALA A 64 2.75 4.67 0.05
CA ALA A 64 4.06 4.09 0.27
C ALA A 64 4.58 4.43 1.67
N ALA A 65 5.45 3.56 2.19
CA ALA A 65 6.17 3.76 3.44
C ALA A 65 7.67 3.68 3.18
N GLY A 66 8.37 4.78 3.46
CA GLY A 66 9.82 4.87 3.43
C GLY A 66 10.39 4.86 4.85
N GLN A 67 11.38 4.02 5.12
CA GLN A 67 11.94 3.89 6.47
C GLN A 67 13.44 3.66 6.44
N PRO A 68 14.21 4.31 7.33
CA PRO A 68 15.60 3.93 7.57
C PRO A 68 15.68 2.56 8.26
N PRO A 69 16.90 1.98 8.35
CA PRO A 69 17.12 0.72 9.08
C PRO A 69 16.59 0.76 10.51
N LYS A 70 15.97 -0.33 10.96
CA LYS A 70 15.38 -0.53 12.30
C LYS A 70 14.18 0.36 12.62
N CYS A 71 13.69 1.12 11.65
CA CYS A 71 12.46 1.87 11.84
C CYS A 71 11.25 0.95 11.67
N ILE A 72 10.25 1.13 12.54
CA ILE A 72 9.06 0.28 12.64
C ILE A 72 7.82 1.11 12.31
N ASN A 73 6.90 0.56 11.53
CA ASN A 73 5.51 0.97 11.53
C ASN A 73 4.76 0.14 12.55
N SER A 74 4.16 0.80 13.53
CA SER A 74 3.61 0.15 14.72
C SER A 74 2.40 -0.74 14.44
N LEU A 75 2.05 -1.59 15.40
CA LEU A 75 1.02 -2.61 15.29
C LEU A 75 -0.37 -2.02 15.08
N HIS A 76 -0.98 -2.29 13.94
CA HIS A 76 -2.26 -1.76 13.52
C HIS A 76 -3.03 -2.75 12.63
N SER A 77 -4.31 -2.48 12.44
CA SER A 77 -5.21 -3.24 11.56
C SER A 77 -6.02 -2.29 10.67
N HIS A 78 -6.49 -2.79 9.53
CA HIS A 78 -7.49 -2.13 8.70
C HIS A 78 -8.72 -3.02 8.52
N THR A 79 -9.88 -2.40 8.33
CA THR A 79 -11.12 -3.12 8.03
C THR A 79 -11.21 -3.54 6.57
N THR A 80 -10.43 -2.91 5.69
CA THR A 80 -10.28 -3.23 4.27
C THR A 80 -8.92 -3.90 4.01
N ALA A 81 -8.77 -4.46 2.82
CA ALA A 81 -7.53 -5.12 2.43
C ALA A 81 -6.36 -4.15 2.29
N GLU A 82 -5.17 -4.62 2.60
CA GLU A 82 -3.92 -3.96 2.32
C GLU A 82 -2.90 -4.93 1.74
N VAL A 83 -2.31 -4.52 0.64
CA VAL A 83 -1.30 -5.29 -0.09
C VAL A 83 -0.01 -4.50 -0.15
N PHE A 84 1.09 -5.13 0.21
CA PHE A 84 2.42 -4.52 0.09
C PHE A 84 3.25 -5.23 -0.97
N PHE A 85 4.05 -4.47 -1.71
CA PHE A 85 5.22 -5.02 -2.37
C PHE A 85 6.47 -4.22 -2.02
N VAL A 86 7.61 -4.90 -1.99
CA VAL A 86 8.88 -4.28 -1.63
C VAL A 86 9.49 -3.64 -2.87
N LEU A 87 9.51 -2.31 -2.93
CA LEU A 87 10.23 -1.60 -3.97
C LEU A 87 11.74 -1.61 -3.70
N LYS A 88 12.14 -1.47 -2.44
CA LYS A 88 13.54 -1.45 -2.02
C LYS A 88 13.71 -1.93 -0.58
N GLY A 89 14.76 -2.73 -0.35
CA GLY A 89 15.19 -3.12 0.98
C GLY A 89 14.73 -4.51 1.40
N ARG A 90 14.82 -4.78 2.70
CA ARG A 90 14.47 -6.04 3.33
C ARG A 90 13.63 -5.77 4.55
N TRP A 91 12.46 -6.41 4.61
CA TRP A 91 11.42 -6.07 5.56
C TRP A 91 10.97 -7.27 6.36
N ARG A 92 10.79 -7.09 7.66
CA ARG A 92 10.13 -8.03 8.54
C ARG A 92 8.71 -7.56 8.81
N PHE A 93 7.72 -8.34 8.47
CA PHE A 93 6.35 -8.19 8.92
C PHE A 93 6.12 -9.13 10.09
N PHE A 94 5.43 -8.66 11.13
CA PHE A 94 5.04 -9.47 12.27
C PHE A 94 3.62 -9.09 12.70
N TRP A 95 2.89 -10.04 13.24
CA TRP A 95 1.45 -9.87 13.42
C TRP A 95 0.89 -10.54 14.67
N GLY A 96 -0.46 -10.40 14.86
CA GLY A 96 -1.23 -10.77 16.02
C GLY A 96 -1.41 -9.58 16.95
N ARG A 97 -2.34 -9.69 17.89
CA ARG A 97 -2.68 -8.59 18.82
C ARG A 97 -1.49 -8.05 19.62
N TRP A 98 -0.48 -8.88 19.85
CA TRP A 98 0.77 -8.53 20.55
C TRP A 98 1.99 -8.52 19.64
N GLY A 99 1.80 -8.76 18.32
CA GLY A 99 2.90 -8.87 17.38
C GLY A 99 3.72 -10.16 17.50
N THR A 100 3.16 -11.21 18.10
CA THR A 100 3.88 -12.47 18.42
C THR A 100 3.22 -13.71 17.82
N ALA A 101 2.15 -13.56 17.05
CA ALA A 101 1.45 -14.69 16.43
C ALA A 101 2.19 -15.26 15.22
N GLY A 102 3.02 -14.46 14.56
CA GLY A 102 3.84 -14.89 13.46
C GLY A 102 4.65 -13.75 12.84
N GLU A 103 5.56 -14.12 11.96
CA GLU A 103 6.35 -13.18 11.18
C GLU A 103 6.74 -13.73 9.81
N VAL A 104 7.07 -12.82 8.89
CA VAL A 104 7.65 -13.15 7.58
C VAL A 104 8.65 -12.07 7.17
N ILE A 105 9.73 -12.51 6.53
CA ILE A 105 10.69 -11.60 5.88
C ILE A 105 10.38 -11.59 4.39
N ILE A 106 10.25 -10.38 3.83
CA ILE A 106 10.08 -10.16 2.40
C ILE A 106 11.17 -9.21 1.87
N GLU A 107 11.51 -9.39 0.60
CA GLU A 107 12.61 -8.72 -0.08
C GLU A 107 12.13 -8.08 -1.39
N GLU A 108 13.02 -7.35 -2.06
CA GLU A 108 12.69 -6.57 -3.27
C GLU A 108 11.92 -7.39 -4.32
N GLY A 109 10.74 -6.92 -4.65
CA GLY A 109 9.79 -7.51 -5.59
C GLY A 109 8.85 -8.53 -5.00
N ASP A 110 9.07 -9.00 -3.76
CA ASP A 110 8.08 -9.84 -3.06
C ASP A 110 6.80 -9.04 -2.81
N ILE A 111 5.66 -9.72 -2.87
CA ILE A 111 4.34 -9.14 -2.60
C ILE A 111 3.68 -9.90 -1.45
N PHE A 112 3.06 -9.16 -0.55
CA PHE A 112 2.33 -9.67 0.60
C PHE A 112 0.91 -9.08 0.62
N ASN A 113 -0.09 -9.93 0.45
CA ASN A 113 -1.49 -9.58 0.66
C ASN A 113 -1.83 -9.83 2.13
N VAL A 114 -1.86 -8.78 2.94
CA VAL A 114 -2.11 -8.92 4.38
C VAL A 114 -3.52 -9.44 4.61
N PRO A 115 -3.71 -10.53 5.37
CA PRO A 115 -5.06 -10.99 5.74
C PRO A 115 -5.88 -9.87 6.36
N THR A 116 -7.05 -9.59 5.78
CA THR A 116 -7.90 -8.46 6.18
C THR A 116 -8.27 -8.55 7.68
N GLY A 117 -8.16 -7.44 8.39
CA GLY A 117 -8.41 -7.35 9.83
C GLY A 117 -7.26 -7.80 10.73
N MET A 118 -6.23 -8.47 10.22
CA MET A 118 -5.10 -8.91 11.03
C MET A 118 -4.28 -7.72 11.53
N PHE A 119 -3.99 -7.66 12.84
CA PHE A 119 -2.99 -6.73 13.38
C PHE A 119 -1.62 -7.08 12.83
N ARG A 120 -0.94 -6.10 12.21
CA ARG A 120 0.41 -6.24 11.67
C ARG A 120 1.24 -4.99 11.94
N ALA A 121 2.52 -5.21 11.99
CA ALA A 121 3.56 -4.20 12.01
C ALA A 121 4.65 -4.59 11.01
N PHE A 122 5.47 -3.64 10.60
CA PHE A 122 6.60 -3.92 9.72
C PHE A 122 7.82 -3.08 10.08
N GLU A 123 8.99 -3.67 9.88
CA GLU A 123 10.28 -3.11 10.23
C GLU A 123 11.22 -3.20 9.02
N ASN A 124 11.95 -2.13 8.71
CA ASN A 124 13.07 -2.22 7.80
C ASN A 124 14.26 -2.88 8.50
N ILE A 125 14.52 -4.14 8.18
CA ILE A 125 15.67 -4.91 8.69
C ILE A 125 16.87 -4.91 7.73
N GLY A 126 16.81 -4.12 6.66
CA GLY A 126 17.93 -3.89 5.75
C GLY A 126 18.95 -2.92 6.34
N ASN A 127 20.00 -2.65 5.56
CA ASN A 127 21.09 -1.76 5.96
C ASN A 127 20.94 -0.32 5.42
N ASP A 128 20.01 -0.12 4.50
CA ASP A 128 19.75 1.14 3.81
C ASP A 128 18.28 1.56 3.97
N TYR A 129 18.00 2.79 3.54
CA TYR A 129 16.63 3.29 3.46
C TYR A 129 15.79 2.39 2.53
N GLY A 130 14.74 1.82 3.07
CA GLY A 130 13.82 0.92 2.37
C GLY A 130 12.53 1.63 1.96
N MET A 131 11.84 1.05 0.95
CA MET A 131 10.55 1.54 0.46
C MET A 131 9.59 0.38 0.23
N LEU A 132 8.45 0.43 0.89
CA LEU A 132 7.28 -0.40 0.63
C LEU A 132 6.25 0.40 -0.17
N MET A 133 5.68 -0.22 -1.18
CA MET A 133 4.49 0.30 -1.86
C MET A 133 3.27 -0.40 -1.29
N ALA A 134 2.19 0.35 -1.06
CA ALA A 134 0.96 -0.14 -0.47
C ALA A 134 -0.25 0.10 -1.39
N ILE A 135 -1.12 -0.89 -1.49
CA ILE A 135 -2.41 -0.82 -2.17
C ILE A 135 -3.48 -1.09 -1.11
N LEU A 136 -4.41 -0.16 -0.92
CA LEU A 136 -5.47 -0.28 0.09
C LEU A 136 -6.84 -0.32 -0.60
N GLY A 137 -7.68 -1.26 -0.18
CA GLY A 137 -9.03 -1.41 -0.73
C GLY A 137 -9.97 -0.29 -0.32
N GLY A 138 -10.97 -0.01 -1.16
CA GLY A 138 -12.01 0.99 -0.94
C GLY A 138 -11.71 2.36 -1.53
N ASP A 139 -12.77 3.14 -1.73
CA ASP A 139 -12.73 4.50 -2.30
C ASP A 139 -12.50 5.58 -1.24
N ASP A 140 -12.72 5.23 0.00
CA ASP A 140 -12.56 6.10 1.16
C ASP A 140 -11.13 6.03 1.74
N ALA A 141 -10.97 6.53 2.94
CA ALA A 141 -9.69 6.50 3.67
C ALA A 141 -9.23 5.07 4.08
N GLY A 142 -9.56 4.03 3.30
CA GLY A 142 -9.10 2.66 3.52
C GLY A 142 -9.63 2.01 4.80
N GLY A 143 -10.83 2.38 5.23
CA GLY A 143 -11.45 1.85 6.45
C GLY A 143 -10.76 2.32 7.73
N SER A 144 -10.04 3.43 7.69
CA SER A 144 -9.26 3.98 8.80
C SER A 144 -8.17 3.03 9.35
N VAL A 145 -7.47 3.46 10.38
CA VAL A 145 -6.46 2.66 11.09
C VAL A 145 -6.98 2.30 12.47
N THR A 146 -6.98 1.01 12.79
CA THR A 146 -7.22 0.52 14.15
C THR A 146 -5.87 0.21 14.79
N TRP A 147 -5.47 0.98 15.78
CA TRP A 147 -4.21 0.80 16.49
C TRP A 147 -4.34 -0.20 17.63
N ALA A 148 -3.31 -0.98 17.85
CA ALA A 148 -3.23 -1.81 19.05
C ALA A 148 -3.17 -0.90 20.32
N PRO A 149 -3.84 -1.27 21.42
CA PRO A 149 -3.93 -0.43 22.62
C PRO A 149 -2.59 0.07 23.14
N GLN A 150 -1.56 -0.79 23.14
CA GLN A 150 -0.21 -0.43 23.58
C GLN A 150 0.44 0.65 22.70
N VAL A 151 0.09 0.75 21.41
CA VAL A 151 0.58 1.80 20.51
C VAL A 151 -0.03 3.15 20.89
N ILE A 152 -1.34 3.19 21.15
CA ILE A 152 -2.05 4.40 21.58
C ILE A 152 -1.50 4.90 22.91
N GLU A 153 -1.31 4.00 23.89
CA GLU A 153 -0.76 4.34 25.19
C GLU A 153 0.68 4.86 25.11
N GLU A 154 1.50 4.25 24.25
CA GLU A 154 2.87 4.69 24.05
C GLU A 154 2.93 6.06 23.38
N ALA A 155 2.17 6.27 22.30
CA ALA A 155 2.09 7.52 21.57
C ALA A 155 1.71 8.71 22.48
N LYS A 156 0.77 8.49 23.41
CA LYS A 156 0.36 9.49 24.39
C LYS A 156 1.53 9.96 25.28
N LYS A 157 2.45 9.07 25.67
CA LYS A 157 3.66 9.43 26.42
C LYS A 157 4.57 10.35 25.62
N TYR A 158 4.55 10.22 24.30
CA TYR A 158 5.33 11.06 23.39
C TYR A 158 4.58 12.26 22.84
N GLY A 159 3.37 12.52 23.34
CA GLY A 159 2.62 13.75 23.10
C GLY A 159 1.72 13.73 21.86
N LEU A 160 1.40 12.56 21.30
CA LEU A 160 0.38 12.42 20.26
C LEU A 160 -0.89 11.77 20.82
N ILE A 161 -2.03 12.36 20.50
CA ILE A 161 -3.35 11.85 20.85
C ILE A 161 -4.18 11.74 19.58
N LEU A 162 -4.76 10.56 19.32
CA LEU A 162 -5.73 10.36 18.27
C LEU A 162 -7.13 10.62 18.83
N GLY A 163 -7.86 11.51 18.20
CA GLY A 163 -9.27 11.77 18.49
C GLY A 163 -10.20 10.75 17.82
N GLU A 164 -11.37 10.51 18.38
CA GLU A 164 -12.42 9.66 17.77
C GLU A 164 -12.93 10.20 16.40
N ASN A 165 -12.55 11.42 16.04
CA ASN A 165 -12.76 12.00 14.72
C ASN A 165 -11.68 11.59 13.68
N GLY A 166 -10.73 10.71 14.06
CA GLY A 166 -9.67 10.22 13.18
C GLY A 166 -8.51 11.20 12.95
N LEU A 167 -8.44 12.31 13.72
CA LEU A 167 -7.38 13.31 13.58
C LEU A 167 -6.40 13.24 14.75
N LEU A 168 -5.12 13.47 14.45
CA LEU A 168 -4.04 13.60 15.42
C LEU A 168 -3.98 14.98 16.04
N TYR A 169 -3.66 15.02 17.32
CA TYR A 169 -3.41 16.24 18.10
C TYR A 169 -2.03 16.15 18.76
N ASP A 170 -1.15 17.08 18.41
CA ASP A 170 0.22 17.13 18.89
C ASP A 170 0.33 18.09 20.10
N ILE A 171 0.33 17.51 21.29
CA ILE A 171 0.43 18.27 22.54
C ILE A 171 1.77 19.03 22.65
N LYS A 172 2.85 18.52 22.04
CA LYS A 172 4.15 19.19 22.00
C LYS A 172 4.14 20.46 21.15
N LYS A 173 3.24 20.55 20.18
CA LYS A 173 2.98 21.77 19.40
C LYS A 173 1.95 22.69 20.07
N GLY A 174 1.45 22.35 21.24
CA GLY A 174 0.42 23.11 21.94
C GLY A 174 -1.01 22.85 21.46
N GLU A 175 -1.21 21.80 20.66
CA GLU A 175 -2.55 21.40 20.24
C GLU A 175 -3.28 20.70 21.39
N SER A 176 -4.60 20.73 21.36
CA SER A 176 -5.44 20.03 22.33
C SER A 176 -6.70 19.52 21.64
N LEU A 177 -7.25 18.42 22.15
CA LEU A 177 -8.54 17.95 21.64
C LEU A 177 -9.62 19.01 21.86
N PRO A 178 -10.49 19.24 20.86
CA PRO A 178 -11.69 20.04 21.04
C PRO A 178 -12.57 19.48 22.17
N LYS A 179 -13.31 20.34 22.87
CA LYS A 179 -14.13 19.93 24.03
C LYS A 179 -15.19 18.84 23.74
N ASN A 180 -15.57 18.70 22.47
CA ASN A 180 -16.56 17.74 22.00
C ASN A 180 -15.96 16.50 21.34
N ILE A 181 -14.65 16.34 21.35
CA ILE A 181 -13.93 15.18 20.79
C ILE A 181 -13.23 14.45 21.92
N ASN A 182 -13.50 13.16 22.06
CA ASN A 182 -12.78 12.30 22.98
C ASN A 182 -11.55 11.68 22.32
N PRO A 183 -10.54 11.26 23.09
CA PRO A 183 -9.52 10.35 22.58
C PRO A 183 -10.16 9.05 22.07
N VAL A 184 -9.58 8.46 21.02
CA VAL A 184 -10.00 7.15 20.55
C VAL A 184 -9.99 6.14 21.71
N PRO A 185 -11.06 5.35 21.90
CA PRO A 185 -11.10 4.37 22.98
C PRO A 185 -10.12 3.23 22.71
N LEU A 186 -9.54 2.70 23.79
CA LEU A 186 -8.73 1.48 23.69
C LEU A 186 -9.63 0.26 23.49
N LEU A 187 -9.23 -0.62 22.61
CA LEU A 187 -9.87 -1.93 22.49
C LEU A 187 -9.69 -2.74 23.77
N THR A 188 -10.75 -3.39 24.20
CA THR A 188 -10.75 -4.31 25.33
C THR A 188 -10.09 -5.63 24.94
N GLU A 189 -9.67 -6.41 25.95
CA GLU A 189 -9.14 -7.77 25.73
C GLU A 189 -10.13 -8.68 24.97
N GLU A 190 -11.42 -8.49 25.16
CA GLU A 190 -12.45 -9.29 24.49
C GLU A 190 -12.56 -8.91 23.01
N GLU A 191 -12.56 -7.63 22.69
CA GLU A 191 -12.53 -7.13 21.32
C GLU A 191 -11.25 -7.57 20.58
N LEU A 192 -10.09 -7.53 21.24
CA LEU A 192 -8.83 -7.99 20.66
C LEU A 192 -8.84 -9.47 20.27
N LYS A 193 -9.60 -10.32 20.95
CA LYS A 193 -9.72 -11.75 20.60
C LYS A 193 -10.45 -11.99 19.29
N SER A 194 -11.26 -11.04 18.80
CA SER A 194 -11.97 -11.18 17.54
C SER A 194 -11.06 -11.01 16.32
N PHE A 195 -9.90 -10.36 16.48
CA PHE A 195 -8.98 -10.10 15.36
C PHE A 195 -8.25 -11.40 14.92
N PRO A 196 -8.08 -11.59 13.60
CA PRO A 196 -7.44 -12.78 13.07
C PRO A 196 -6.00 -12.93 13.55
N GLU A 197 -5.64 -14.15 13.98
CA GLU A 197 -4.27 -14.58 14.22
C GLU A 197 -4.00 -15.85 13.42
N ILE A 198 -3.17 -15.74 12.37
CA ILE A 198 -2.91 -16.80 11.41
C ILE A 198 -1.48 -17.28 11.59
N PRO A 199 -1.21 -18.62 11.65
CA PRO A 199 0.14 -19.15 11.72
C PRO A 199 1.02 -18.69 10.55
N SER A 200 2.32 -18.49 10.79
CA SER A 200 3.26 -18.00 9.77
C SER A 200 3.30 -18.89 8.52
N GLU A 201 3.23 -20.20 8.67
CA GLU A 201 3.23 -21.15 7.56
C GLU A 201 2.03 -20.96 6.61
N ASP A 202 0.85 -20.68 7.18
CA ASP A 202 -0.36 -20.42 6.40
C ASP A 202 -0.30 -19.05 5.71
N VAL A 203 0.21 -18.02 6.40
CA VAL A 203 0.41 -16.69 5.81
C VAL A 203 1.40 -16.76 4.65
N VAL A 204 2.54 -17.41 4.84
CA VAL A 204 3.57 -17.51 3.79
C VAL A 204 3.05 -18.31 2.58
N ARG A 205 2.31 -19.40 2.82
CA ARG A 205 1.78 -20.23 1.73
C ARG A 205 0.70 -19.51 0.91
N ASP A 206 -0.21 -18.82 1.58
CA ASP A 206 -1.46 -18.36 1.00
C ASP A 206 -1.50 -16.87 0.64
N TYR A 207 -0.61 -16.06 1.24
CA TYR A 207 -0.66 -14.61 1.14
C TYR A 207 0.64 -13.94 0.71
N VAL A 208 1.72 -14.70 0.49
CA VAL A 208 3.02 -14.16 0.05
C VAL A 208 3.45 -14.80 -1.26
N ALA A 209 3.75 -13.96 -2.26
CA ALA A 209 4.40 -14.42 -3.49
C ALA A 209 5.81 -13.84 -3.59
N ARG A 210 6.78 -14.72 -3.86
CA ARG A 210 8.19 -14.35 -4.00
C ARG A 210 8.49 -13.83 -5.40
N TYR A 211 9.30 -12.81 -5.49
CA TYR A 211 9.70 -12.22 -6.78
C TYR A 211 10.28 -13.26 -7.75
N SER A 212 11.09 -14.19 -7.25
CA SER A 212 11.65 -15.26 -8.06
C SER A 212 10.58 -16.21 -8.65
N VAL A 213 9.50 -16.46 -7.89
CA VAL A 213 8.36 -17.25 -8.38
C VAL A 213 7.60 -16.46 -9.43
N LEU A 214 7.30 -15.18 -9.15
CA LEU A 214 6.57 -14.31 -10.08
C LEU A 214 7.31 -14.17 -11.41
N THR A 215 8.62 -13.94 -11.38
CA THR A 215 9.44 -13.83 -12.60
C THR A 215 9.49 -15.12 -13.40
N GLY A 216 9.58 -16.28 -12.72
CA GLY A 216 9.54 -17.59 -13.39
C GLY A 216 8.19 -17.90 -14.04
N LEU A 217 7.09 -17.48 -13.41
CA LEU A 217 5.75 -17.67 -13.98
C LEU A 217 5.42 -16.69 -15.10
N ALA A 218 5.99 -15.47 -15.09
CA ALA A 218 5.71 -14.40 -16.04
C ALA A 218 6.60 -14.42 -17.29
N GLU A 219 7.09 -15.58 -17.72
CA GLU A 219 7.98 -15.71 -18.90
C GLU A 219 7.31 -15.34 -20.23
N SER A 220 6.02 -15.59 -20.37
CA SER A 220 5.32 -15.40 -21.67
C SER A 220 3.97 -14.69 -21.56
N SER A 221 3.44 -14.53 -20.36
CA SER A 221 2.17 -13.87 -20.08
C SER A 221 2.17 -13.25 -18.69
N PRO A 222 1.37 -12.19 -18.45
CA PRO A 222 1.18 -11.65 -17.11
C PRO A 222 0.70 -12.72 -16.14
N VAL A 223 1.14 -12.61 -14.87
CA VAL A 223 0.72 -13.49 -13.78
C VAL A 223 -0.32 -12.77 -12.94
N LYS A 224 -1.52 -13.34 -12.84
CA LYS A 224 -2.52 -12.85 -11.88
C LYS A 224 -2.09 -13.24 -10.47
N VAL A 225 -1.70 -12.25 -9.69
CA VAL A 225 -1.22 -12.44 -8.31
C VAL A 225 -2.40 -12.44 -7.35
N ILE A 226 -3.30 -11.45 -7.51
CA ILE A 226 -4.48 -11.24 -6.67
C ILE A 226 -5.69 -11.06 -7.60
N GLY A 227 -6.83 -11.66 -7.24
CA GLY A 227 -8.06 -11.63 -8.00
C GLY A 227 -8.68 -13.00 -8.15
N GLU A 228 -9.68 -13.14 -9.03
CA GLU A 228 -10.26 -14.43 -9.36
C GLU A 228 -9.19 -15.30 -10.04
N ASP A 229 -8.98 -16.52 -9.53
CA ASP A 229 -7.91 -17.44 -9.94
C ASP A 229 -6.48 -16.90 -9.74
N GLY A 230 -6.30 -15.90 -8.87
CA GLY A 230 -4.99 -15.39 -8.49
C GLY A 230 -4.20 -16.34 -7.60
N LEU A 231 -2.88 -16.12 -7.53
CA LEU A 231 -1.98 -16.95 -6.70
C LEU A 231 -2.25 -16.82 -5.21
N LEU A 232 -2.64 -15.63 -4.76
CA LEU A 232 -2.82 -15.30 -3.35
C LEU A 232 -4.28 -15.31 -2.96
N LYS A 233 -4.55 -15.71 -1.73
CA LYS A 233 -5.90 -15.67 -1.14
C LYS A 233 -6.33 -14.25 -0.85
N ASP A 234 -7.62 -14.10 -0.60
CA ASP A 234 -8.35 -12.86 -0.40
C ASP A 234 -8.66 -12.08 -1.69
N ARG A 235 -9.79 -11.36 -1.66
CA ARG A 235 -10.28 -10.54 -2.77
C ARG A 235 -10.42 -9.09 -2.29
N PRO A 236 -9.38 -8.29 -2.43
CA PRO A 236 -9.31 -6.96 -1.79
C PRO A 236 -10.13 -5.86 -2.48
N GLY A 237 -10.97 -6.18 -3.49
CA GLY A 237 -11.73 -5.21 -4.26
C GLY A 237 -10.98 -4.64 -5.47
N PHE A 238 -9.80 -5.15 -5.73
CA PHE A 238 -8.97 -4.88 -6.91
C PHE A 238 -8.23 -6.15 -7.32
N GLU A 239 -7.74 -6.18 -8.54
CA GLU A 239 -6.87 -7.24 -9.04
C GLU A 239 -5.44 -6.73 -9.17
N VAL A 240 -4.47 -7.62 -8.96
CA VAL A 240 -3.05 -7.33 -9.14
C VAL A 240 -2.45 -8.35 -10.09
N GLU A 241 -1.83 -7.86 -11.15
CA GLU A 241 -1.04 -8.66 -12.07
C GLU A 241 0.43 -8.26 -12.00
N PHE A 242 1.30 -9.25 -12.12
CA PHE A 242 2.74 -9.04 -12.27
C PHE A 242 3.13 -9.24 -13.73
N LEU A 243 3.83 -8.27 -14.28
CA LEU A 243 4.29 -8.25 -15.66
C LEU A 243 5.82 -8.18 -15.70
N THR A 244 6.40 -8.96 -16.60
CA THR A 244 7.80 -8.80 -17.03
C THR A 244 7.86 -8.19 -18.42
N GLY A 245 9.05 -7.79 -18.84
CA GLY A 245 9.23 -7.29 -20.19
C GLY A 245 8.90 -8.32 -21.27
N ASP A 246 9.07 -9.60 -20.96
CA ASP A 246 8.83 -10.70 -21.90
C ASP A 246 7.34 -11.09 -21.94
N SER A 247 6.58 -10.78 -20.90
CA SER A 247 5.13 -11.06 -20.84
C SER A 247 4.25 -9.97 -21.48
N THR A 248 4.83 -8.89 -22.00
CA THR A 248 4.10 -7.78 -22.61
C THR A 248 4.18 -7.79 -24.15
N THR A 249 3.15 -7.24 -24.79
CA THR A 249 3.12 -7.05 -26.24
C THR A 249 3.27 -5.57 -26.57
N LYS A 250 3.86 -5.28 -27.75
CA LYS A 250 3.95 -3.90 -28.27
C LYS A 250 2.68 -3.45 -28.99
N ASN A 251 1.54 -4.01 -28.67
CA ASN A 251 0.28 -3.65 -29.28
C ASN A 251 -0.41 -2.54 -28.48
N MET A 252 -1.12 -1.66 -29.19
CA MET A 252 -2.07 -0.77 -28.54
C MET A 252 -3.22 -1.59 -27.97
N TYR A 253 -3.63 -1.25 -26.76
CA TYR A 253 -4.79 -1.83 -26.11
C TYR A 253 -5.54 -0.80 -25.27
N SER A 254 -6.75 -1.11 -24.91
CA SER A 254 -7.52 -0.37 -23.91
C SER A 254 -8.32 -1.35 -23.06
N THR A 255 -8.68 -0.93 -21.87
CA THR A 255 -9.53 -1.69 -20.95
C THR A 255 -10.71 -0.84 -20.50
N SER A 256 -11.82 -1.47 -20.19
CA SER A 256 -12.97 -0.79 -19.56
C SER A 256 -12.74 -0.46 -18.09
N ARG A 257 -11.67 -0.99 -17.49
CA ARG A 257 -11.29 -0.79 -16.09
C ARG A 257 -10.22 0.29 -15.98
N HIS A 258 -10.13 0.89 -14.81
CA HIS A 258 -9.03 1.78 -14.46
C HIS A 258 -7.79 0.93 -14.15
N GLU A 259 -6.64 1.33 -14.69
CA GLU A 259 -5.36 0.66 -14.45
C GLU A 259 -4.41 1.59 -13.69
N VAL A 260 -3.68 1.03 -12.72
CA VAL A 260 -2.55 1.71 -12.09
C VAL A 260 -1.31 0.86 -12.32
N LEU A 261 -0.30 1.46 -12.97
CA LEU A 261 0.98 0.84 -13.27
C LEU A 261 1.98 1.27 -12.20
N MET A 262 2.55 0.31 -11.48
CA MET A 262 3.52 0.53 -10.42
C MET A 262 4.84 -0.12 -10.82
N ILE A 263 5.83 0.69 -11.20
CA ILE A 263 7.07 0.21 -11.79
C ILE A 263 7.99 -0.36 -10.72
N MET A 264 8.33 -1.64 -10.85
CA MET A 264 9.23 -2.33 -9.93
C MET A 264 10.68 -2.25 -10.39
N LYS A 265 10.95 -2.67 -11.63
CA LYS A 265 12.31 -2.67 -12.20
C LYS A 265 12.31 -2.25 -13.67
N GLY A 266 13.46 -1.71 -14.09
CA GLY A 266 13.70 -1.27 -15.47
C GLY A 266 12.93 -0.02 -15.83
N HIS A 267 12.91 0.30 -17.12
CA HIS A 267 12.22 1.46 -17.65
C HIS A 267 11.18 1.01 -18.69
N TRP A 268 10.03 1.68 -18.68
CA TRP A 268 8.89 1.31 -19.49
C TRP A 268 8.44 2.50 -20.35
N ASN A 269 8.29 2.28 -21.63
CA ASN A 269 7.67 3.25 -22.53
C ASN A 269 6.15 3.11 -22.40
N LEU A 270 5.49 4.22 -22.11
CA LEU A 270 4.05 4.37 -22.17
C LEU A 270 3.72 5.40 -23.26
N SER A 271 2.92 5.02 -24.25
CA SER A 271 2.45 5.91 -25.31
C SER A 271 0.93 5.82 -25.46
N TRP A 272 0.30 6.95 -25.77
CA TRP A 272 -1.14 7.07 -25.98
C TRP A 272 -1.42 8.15 -27.04
N ASP A 273 -2.67 8.26 -27.51
CA ASP A 273 -3.02 9.35 -28.42
C ASP A 273 -2.81 10.72 -27.73
N GLY A 274 -1.87 11.48 -28.23
CA GLY A 274 -1.49 12.80 -27.71
C GLY A 274 -0.27 12.82 -26.81
N GLY A 275 0.45 11.69 -26.55
CA GLY A 275 1.67 11.73 -25.77
C GLY A 275 2.41 10.43 -25.59
N ASN A 276 3.59 10.55 -25.02
CA ASN A 276 4.39 9.40 -24.58
C ASN A 276 5.27 9.79 -23.39
N THR A 277 5.72 8.80 -22.66
CA THR A 277 6.65 9.00 -21.55
C THR A 277 7.44 7.72 -21.26
N VAL A 278 8.51 7.84 -20.51
CA VAL A 278 9.23 6.70 -19.93
C VAL A 278 8.98 6.69 -18.42
N LEU A 279 8.54 5.56 -17.91
CA LEU A 279 8.37 5.31 -16.47
C LEU A 279 9.59 4.57 -15.94
N GLY A 280 10.05 4.93 -14.75
CA GLY A 280 11.17 4.31 -14.04
C GLY A 280 10.75 3.65 -12.73
N PRO A 281 11.67 2.92 -12.05
CA PRO A 281 11.37 2.26 -10.77
C PRO A 281 10.82 3.22 -9.72
N GLY A 282 9.70 2.83 -9.10
CA GLY A 282 8.96 3.64 -8.12
C GLY A 282 7.96 4.62 -8.71
N ASP A 283 7.98 4.89 -10.03
CA ASP A 283 6.93 5.69 -10.66
C ASP A 283 5.59 4.96 -10.59
N THR A 284 4.53 5.72 -10.33
CA THR A 284 3.14 5.25 -10.34
C THR A 284 2.37 6.00 -11.42
N CYS A 285 1.67 5.27 -12.26
CA CYS A 285 0.90 5.84 -13.37
C CYS A 285 -0.55 5.36 -13.33
N SER A 286 -1.48 6.30 -13.23
CA SER A 286 -2.92 6.06 -13.28
C SER A 286 -3.40 6.23 -14.72
N VAL A 287 -3.95 5.17 -15.31
CA VAL A 287 -4.46 5.11 -16.69
C VAL A 287 -5.98 5.00 -16.64
N PRO A 288 -6.72 6.00 -17.16
CA PRO A 288 -8.18 6.00 -17.09
C PRO A 288 -8.80 4.96 -18.03
N PRO A 289 -10.04 4.50 -17.74
CA PRO A 289 -10.75 3.54 -18.60
C PRO A 289 -10.86 4.00 -20.05
N SER A 290 -10.81 3.04 -20.96
CA SER A 290 -10.96 3.25 -22.42
C SER A 290 -9.93 4.16 -23.07
N LEU A 291 -8.82 4.46 -22.40
CA LEU A 291 -7.68 5.12 -23.02
C LEU A 291 -6.89 4.06 -23.82
N GLU A 292 -6.80 4.24 -25.13
CA GLU A 292 -5.89 3.43 -25.95
C GLU A 292 -4.45 3.81 -25.64
N HIS A 293 -3.66 2.83 -25.23
CA HIS A 293 -2.25 3.03 -24.90
C HIS A 293 -1.41 1.79 -25.22
N GLN A 294 -0.12 1.98 -25.26
CA GLN A 294 0.88 0.94 -25.44
C GLN A 294 1.87 1.01 -24.30
N LEU A 295 2.19 -0.15 -23.73
CA LEU A 295 3.15 -0.28 -22.64
C LEU A 295 4.16 -1.36 -22.99
N PHE A 296 5.44 -1.00 -23.07
CA PHE A 296 6.52 -1.96 -23.34
C PHE A 296 7.83 -1.51 -22.68
N PRO A 297 8.69 -2.45 -22.26
CA PRO A 297 9.94 -2.12 -21.64
C PRO A 297 10.97 -1.57 -22.62
N THR A 298 11.86 -0.71 -22.15
CA THR A 298 13.04 -0.28 -22.92
C THR A 298 14.06 -1.41 -23.08
N ASN A 299 14.09 -2.33 -22.09
CA ASN A 299 14.87 -3.56 -22.09
C ASN A 299 14.05 -4.68 -21.44
N SER A 300 13.63 -5.68 -22.22
CA SER A 300 12.74 -6.76 -21.76
C SER A 300 13.33 -7.59 -20.63
N GLN A 301 14.59 -7.95 -20.69
CA GLN A 301 15.22 -8.93 -19.78
C GLN A 301 15.32 -8.49 -18.30
N LYS A 302 15.07 -7.24 -17.98
CA LYS A 302 15.25 -6.70 -16.61
C LYS A 302 14.11 -5.81 -16.14
N SER A 303 12.99 -5.83 -16.83
CA SER A 303 11.88 -4.95 -16.49
C SER A 303 10.71 -5.73 -15.90
N SER A 304 10.15 -5.18 -14.81
CA SER A 304 8.94 -5.72 -14.19
C SER A 304 8.11 -4.61 -13.56
N LEU A 305 6.81 -4.83 -13.47
CA LEU A 305 5.87 -3.95 -12.81
C LEU A 305 4.70 -4.72 -12.22
N PHE A 306 3.99 -4.11 -11.29
CA PHE A 306 2.66 -4.52 -10.87
C PHE A 306 1.61 -3.64 -11.55
N ARG A 307 0.58 -4.27 -12.12
CA ARG A 307 -0.59 -3.62 -12.67
C ARG A 307 -1.77 -3.88 -11.75
N VAL A 308 -2.40 -2.83 -11.27
CA VAL A 308 -3.57 -2.90 -10.40
C VAL A 308 -4.78 -2.44 -11.19
N THR A 309 -5.86 -3.19 -11.14
CA THR A 309 -7.13 -2.84 -11.79
C THR A 309 -8.28 -2.90 -10.80
N ASN A 310 -9.24 -1.99 -10.90
CA ASN A 310 -10.43 -2.03 -10.08
C ASN A 310 -11.34 -3.19 -10.47
N THR A 311 -12.17 -3.62 -9.52
CA THR A 311 -13.24 -4.61 -9.72
C THR A 311 -14.61 -3.92 -9.63
N ASP A 312 -15.67 -4.69 -9.86
CA ASP A 312 -17.05 -4.21 -9.70
C ASP A 312 -17.47 -4.17 -8.22
N ASP A 313 -16.68 -4.76 -7.32
CA ASP A 313 -16.84 -4.71 -5.87
C ASP A 313 -15.61 -4.07 -5.21
N PRO A 314 -15.54 -2.73 -5.14
CA PRO A 314 -14.38 -2.04 -4.58
C PRO A 314 -14.21 -2.26 -3.07
N ALA A 315 -15.28 -2.65 -2.34
CA ALA A 315 -15.19 -2.98 -0.92
C ALA A 315 -14.39 -4.28 -0.69
N GLY A 316 -14.50 -5.24 -1.63
CA GLY A 316 -13.79 -6.52 -1.54
C GLY A 316 -14.02 -7.24 -0.21
N SER A 317 -13.00 -7.97 0.23
CA SER A 317 -12.99 -8.59 1.56
C SER A 317 -12.90 -7.52 2.62
N THR A 318 -13.90 -7.43 3.50
CA THR A 318 -13.91 -6.54 4.65
C THR A 318 -13.96 -7.36 5.94
N TRP A 319 -13.22 -6.91 6.93
CA TRP A 319 -13.31 -7.47 8.26
C TRP A 319 -14.23 -6.59 9.13
N ARG A 320 -15.21 -7.24 9.75
CA ARG A 320 -16.11 -6.62 10.72
C ARG A 320 -16.01 -7.42 11.99
N GLY A 321 -15.22 -6.94 12.93
CA GLY A 321 -15.01 -7.52 14.25
C GLY A 321 -16.26 -7.76 15.06
#